data_04829cdcb072635f66ed15de8ab7c86e
#
_entry.id   04829cdcb072635f66ed15de8ab7c86e
#
_cell.length_a   1.000
_cell.length_b   1.000
_cell.length_c   1.000
_cell.angle_alpha   90.00
_cell.angle_beta   90.00
_cell.angle_gamma   90.00
#
_symmetry.space_group_name_H-M   'P 1'
#
loop_
_entity.id
_entity.type
_entity.pdbx_description
1 polymer ?
#
loop_
_entity_poly.entity_id
_entity_poly.type
_entity_poly.pdbx_seq_one_letter_code
_entity_poly.pdbx_strand_id
1 'polypeptide(L)'
;MRVSFGRAVVLAAVPAVLVALGAGSAVAQPASGNPPPPTGFEAASASFVSAQTGFVLGTRHCSELPCKALLRKTVNGGKTWIAVPAAPVSLVPPVNGPPLSDVSTVRFENSSDGWLFNPGLWATTNGGVRWHRVSLPGEVIALAASDGVVFAATEPVNGGTGQAKLYRSRVGTSRWTRVAGVAPAAALTVSGHSVWAGIAPTMSASADSGRHWSKLSFSCPPNLPDATAVAAASPSDVALDCTNPSDPVPGSGPKSVFTSANGGRTFHLAGHPGDTGNAGLIAMPPGNPQVITLTATSGAGYLYRSADSGKTWGMATYFDGGVGFRDLAYASATTGYMVHYGGSPAIAYGQGLMKTASAGANWRTIPIP
;
A
#
# COMPACT_ATOMS: atom_id res chain seq x y z
N MET A 1 -15.88 -5.64 92.60
CA MET A 1 -15.04 -6.64 91.94
C MET A 1 -14.92 -6.29 90.45
N ARG A 2 -13.82 -5.74 90.03
CA ARG A 2 -13.55 -5.41 88.59
C ARG A 2 -12.61 -6.51 88.06
N VAL A 3 -13.06 -7.19 87.03
CA VAL A 3 -12.22 -8.15 86.31
C VAL A 3 -11.72 -7.47 85.07
N SER A 4 -10.41 -7.36 84.95
CA SER A 4 -9.70 -6.83 83.78
C SER A 4 -9.40 -7.97 82.82
N PHE A 5 -9.83 -7.83 81.55
CA PHE A 5 -9.43 -8.75 80.49
C PHE A 5 -8.31 -8.11 79.68
N GLY A 6 -7.12 -8.68 79.80
CA GLY A 6 -6.00 -8.37 78.93
C GLY A 6 -6.21 -8.96 77.55
N ARG A 7 -6.06 -8.07 76.49
CA ARG A 7 -6.01 -8.51 75.09
C ARG A 7 -4.54 -8.84 74.73
N ALA A 8 -4.31 -10.09 74.41
CA ALA A 8 -3.06 -10.50 73.75
C ALA A 8 -3.11 -10.16 72.27
N VAL A 9 -2.17 -9.37 71.80
CA VAL A 9 -1.96 -9.07 70.38
C VAL A 9 -1.05 -10.16 69.80
N VAL A 10 -1.59 -11.00 68.95
CA VAL A 10 -0.82 -11.97 68.14
C VAL A 10 -0.36 -11.25 66.87
N LEU A 11 0.91 -10.98 66.76
CA LEU A 11 1.54 -10.54 65.51
C LEU A 11 1.71 -11.76 64.59
N ALA A 12 0.87 -11.86 63.55
CA ALA A 12 1.08 -12.77 62.45
C ALA A 12 2.14 -12.20 61.50
N ALA A 13 3.26 -12.88 61.37
CA ALA A 13 4.26 -12.60 60.36
C ALA A 13 3.74 -13.01 59.00
N VAL A 14 3.56 -12.05 58.07
CA VAL A 14 3.22 -12.30 56.68
C VAL A 14 4.53 -12.56 55.93
N PRO A 15 4.70 -13.70 55.23
CA PRO A 15 5.88 -13.92 54.41
C PRO A 15 5.83 -12.97 53.19
N ALA A 16 6.85 -12.19 52.96
CA ALA A 16 7.02 -11.40 51.74
C ALA A 16 7.27 -12.35 50.56
N VAL A 17 6.27 -12.48 49.70
CA VAL A 17 6.46 -13.11 48.40
C VAL A 17 7.20 -12.11 47.51
N LEU A 18 8.46 -12.37 47.22
CA LEU A 18 9.20 -11.71 46.17
C LEU A 18 8.57 -12.13 44.81
N VAL A 19 7.73 -11.28 44.24
CA VAL A 19 7.36 -11.39 42.85
C VAL A 19 8.58 -10.90 42.04
N ALA A 20 9.30 -11.84 41.43
CA ALA A 20 10.29 -11.54 40.42
C ALA A 20 9.55 -10.91 39.22
N LEU A 21 9.63 -9.59 39.11
CA LEU A 21 9.24 -8.88 37.90
C LEU A 21 10.17 -9.36 36.78
N GLY A 22 9.67 -10.29 35.96
CA GLY A 22 10.33 -10.66 34.73
C GLY A 22 10.57 -9.39 33.93
N ALA A 23 11.83 -9.13 33.58
CA ALA A 23 12.20 -8.07 32.65
C ALA A 23 11.56 -8.39 31.31
N GLY A 24 10.34 -7.89 31.09
CA GLY A 24 9.74 -7.82 29.78
C GLY A 24 10.68 -7.02 28.88
N SER A 25 11.19 -7.65 27.85
CA SER A 25 11.96 -6.98 26.81
C SER A 25 11.11 -5.82 26.30
N ALA A 26 11.45 -4.61 26.69
CA ALA A 26 10.86 -3.41 26.12
C ALA A 26 11.16 -3.44 24.63
N VAL A 27 10.15 -3.70 23.83
CA VAL A 27 10.22 -3.50 22.38
C VAL A 27 10.51 -2.02 22.21
N ALA A 28 11.72 -1.69 21.75
CA ALA A 28 12.11 -0.33 21.50
C ALA A 28 11.09 0.31 20.56
N GLN A 29 10.38 1.32 21.05
CA GLN A 29 9.46 2.10 20.25
C GLN A 29 10.30 2.76 19.15
N PRO A 30 9.95 2.57 17.86
CA PRO A 30 10.69 3.20 16.79
C PRO A 30 10.66 4.72 17.01
N ALA A 31 11.79 5.38 16.79
CA ALA A 31 11.91 6.81 16.98
C ALA A 31 10.85 7.54 16.13
N SER A 32 9.99 8.31 16.78
CA SER A 32 9.08 9.23 16.14
C SER A 32 9.88 10.36 15.52
N GLY A 33 10.20 10.22 14.23
CA GLY A 33 10.89 11.26 13.49
C GLY A 33 9.93 11.77 12.42
N ASN A 34 9.31 12.94 12.62
CA ASN A 34 8.76 13.66 11.48
C ASN A 34 9.91 13.94 10.51
N PRO A 35 9.86 13.44 9.26
CA PRO A 35 10.89 13.78 8.30
C PRO A 35 10.89 15.29 8.07
N PRO A 36 12.05 15.90 7.80
CA PRO A 36 12.13 17.32 7.47
C PRO A 36 11.22 17.59 6.25
N PRO A 37 10.59 18.78 6.20
CA PRO A 37 9.74 19.15 5.09
C PRO A 37 10.51 19.02 3.77
N PRO A 38 9.89 18.52 2.69
CA PRO A 38 10.56 18.27 1.42
C PRO A 38 11.15 19.57 0.86
N THR A 39 12.40 19.51 0.44
CA THR A 39 13.08 20.62 -0.25
C THR A 39 12.57 20.72 -1.67
N GLY A 40 11.38 21.23 -1.84
CA GLY A 40 10.86 21.67 -3.14
C GLY A 40 10.15 20.65 -4.03
N PHE A 41 10.39 19.34 -3.93
CA PHE A 41 9.64 18.32 -4.68
C PHE A 41 8.79 17.48 -3.71
N GLU A 42 7.50 17.43 -3.96
CA GLU A 42 6.51 16.68 -3.17
C GLU A 42 6.11 15.42 -3.94
N ALA A 43 6.53 14.26 -3.46
CA ALA A 43 6.22 12.98 -4.09
C ALA A 43 4.74 12.63 -3.89
N ALA A 44 4.07 12.23 -4.96
CA ALA A 44 2.69 11.75 -4.94
C ALA A 44 2.59 10.25 -5.17
N SER A 45 3.43 9.69 -6.03
CA SER A 45 3.45 8.26 -6.35
C SER A 45 4.83 7.85 -6.85
N ALA A 46 5.21 6.59 -6.61
CA ALA A 46 6.49 6.04 -7.01
C ALA A 46 6.35 4.69 -7.70
N SER A 47 7.20 4.44 -8.70
CA SER A 47 7.28 3.15 -9.38
C SER A 47 8.74 2.78 -9.61
N PHE A 48 9.18 1.68 -9.02
CA PHE A 48 10.54 1.18 -9.18
C PHE A 48 10.52 -0.16 -9.92
N VAL A 49 11.14 -0.19 -11.08
CA VAL A 49 11.26 -1.40 -11.93
C VAL A 49 12.43 -2.29 -11.48
N SER A 50 13.31 -1.75 -10.65
CA SER A 50 14.40 -2.48 -9.98
C SER A 50 14.86 -1.72 -8.74
N ALA A 51 15.74 -2.31 -7.95
CA ALA A 51 16.36 -1.63 -6.81
C ALA A 51 17.17 -0.36 -7.20
N GLN A 52 17.49 -0.18 -8.49
CA GLN A 52 18.29 0.93 -9.00
C GLN A 52 17.46 1.92 -9.84
N THR A 53 16.51 1.44 -10.63
CA THR A 53 15.76 2.27 -11.58
C THR A 53 14.35 2.50 -11.09
N GLY A 54 13.97 3.77 -10.97
CA GLY A 54 12.64 4.15 -10.53
C GLY A 54 12.21 5.53 -11.04
N PHE A 55 10.91 5.77 -10.95
CA PHE A 55 10.24 6.99 -11.35
C PHE A 55 9.37 7.47 -10.19
N VAL A 56 9.35 8.79 -9.98
CA VAL A 56 8.50 9.41 -8.95
C VAL A 56 7.72 10.55 -9.59
N LEU A 57 6.41 10.44 -9.50
CA LEU A 57 5.46 11.48 -9.85
C LEU A 57 5.27 12.39 -8.65
N GLY A 58 5.18 13.68 -8.88
CA GLY A 58 4.96 14.65 -7.81
C GLY A 58 4.73 16.05 -8.35
N THR A 59 4.84 17.02 -7.49
CA THR A 59 4.73 18.44 -7.80
C THR A 59 5.81 19.26 -7.08
N ARG A 60 5.82 20.55 -7.28
CA ARG A 60 6.71 21.45 -6.54
C ARG A 60 5.88 22.61 -6.00
N HIS A 61 5.94 22.79 -4.65
CA HIS A 61 5.30 23.92 -3.93
C HIS A 61 3.92 24.29 -4.48
N CYS A 62 3.01 23.35 -4.45
CA CYS A 62 1.66 23.60 -4.92
C CYS A 62 0.78 24.13 -3.77
N SER A 63 0.59 25.42 -3.71
CA SER A 63 -0.31 26.09 -2.76
C SER A 63 -1.75 26.20 -3.28
N GLU A 64 -1.93 26.13 -4.59
CA GLU A 64 -3.24 26.27 -5.26
C GLU A 64 -3.40 25.24 -6.38
N LEU A 65 -4.61 24.71 -6.52
CA LEU A 65 -4.95 23.77 -7.58
C LEU A 65 -5.29 24.50 -8.88
N PRO A 66 -4.97 23.92 -10.04
CA PRO A 66 -4.36 22.62 -10.29
C PRO A 66 -2.83 22.64 -10.22
N CYS A 67 -2.24 21.61 -9.65
CA CYS A 67 -0.79 21.48 -9.54
C CYS A 67 -0.19 20.80 -10.77
N LYS A 68 0.87 21.35 -11.32
CA LYS A 68 1.58 20.75 -12.46
C LYS A 68 2.22 19.42 -12.07
N ALA A 69 1.93 18.37 -12.82
CA ALA A 69 2.59 17.07 -12.64
C ALA A 69 4.06 17.16 -13.09
N LEU A 70 4.96 16.70 -12.25
CA LEU A 70 6.39 16.56 -12.50
C LEU A 70 6.81 15.11 -12.36
N LEU A 71 7.80 14.69 -13.15
CA LEU A 71 8.35 13.34 -13.08
C LEU A 71 9.85 13.41 -12.81
N ARG A 72 10.32 12.55 -11.89
CA ARG A 72 11.73 12.35 -11.59
C ARG A 72 12.10 10.90 -11.84
N LYS A 73 13.27 10.67 -12.43
CA LYS A 73 13.83 9.33 -12.69
C LYS A 73 15.15 9.19 -11.96
N THR A 74 15.39 8.02 -11.38
CA THR A 74 16.68 7.58 -10.87
C THR A 74 17.13 6.30 -11.57
N VAL A 75 18.45 6.11 -11.69
CA VAL A 75 19.07 4.86 -12.19
C VAL A 75 20.10 4.31 -11.20
N ASN A 76 20.14 4.85 -9.99
CA ASN A 76 21.09 4.47 -8.93
C ASN A 76 20.42 4.35 -7.55
N GLY A 77 19.12 3.99 -7.56
CA GLY A 77 18.36 3.71 -6.36
C GLY A 77 18.05 4.93 -5.49
N GLY A 78 17.90 6.09 -6.13
CA GLY A 78 17.54 7.34 -5.46
C GLY A 78 18.73 8.15 -4.95
N LYS A 79 19.97 7.81 -5.32
CA LYS A 79 21.15 8.63 -4.96
C LYS A 79 21.20 9.93 -5.78
N THR A 80 20.80 9.87 -7.05
CA THR A 80 20.63 11.05 -7.92
C THR A 80 19.33 10.94 -8.70
N TRP A 81 18.80 12.12 -9.10
CA TRP A 81 17.55 12.23 -9.81
C TRP A 81 17.71 13.13 -11.03
N ILE A 82 17.05 12.76 -12.12
CA ILE A 82 16.94 13.57 -13.34
C ILE A 82 15.48 13.94 -13.57
N ALA A 83 15.24 15.15 -14.02
CA ALA A 83 13.92 15.57 -14.47
C ALA A 83 13.60 14.88 -15.81
N VAL A 84 12.43 14.29 -15.89
CA VAL A 84 11.88 13.69 -17.12
C VAL A 84 10.59 14.43 -17.43
N PRO A 85 10.26 14.68 -18.72
CA PRO A 85 8.98 15.27 -19.05
C PRO A 85 7.82 14.43 -18.52
N ALA A 86 6.87 15.05 -17.82
CA ALA A 86 5.58 14.42 -17.52
C ALA A 86 4.61 14.69 -18.68
N ALA A 87 3.50 13.96 -18.75
CA ALA A 87 2.39 14.32 -19.61
C ALA A 87 1.91 15.75 -19.26
N PRO A 88 1.32 16.50 -20.21
CA PRO A 88 0.80 17.85 -19.96
C PRO A 88 -0.51 17.78 -19.15
N VAL A 89 -0.41 17.37 -17.89
CA VAL A 89 -1.52 17.10 -17.00
C VAL A 89 -1.28 17.72 -15.64
N SER A 90 -2.36 17.90 -14.89
CA SER A 90 -2.29 18.29 -13.50
C SER A 90 -2.21 17.05 -12.61
N LEU A 91 -1.54 17.23 -11.47
CA LEU A 91 -1.58 16.29 -10.38
C LEU A 91 -2.81 16.60 -9.54
N VAL A 92 -3.64 15.60 -9.32
CA VAL A 92 -4.84 15.76 -8.50
C VAL A 92 -4.65 15.19 -7.11
N PRO A 93 -5.08 15.91 -6.08
CA PRO A 93 -5.25 15.33 -4.76
C PRO A 93 -6.42 14.33 -4.79
N PRO A 94 -6.52 13.41 -3.84
CA PRO A 94 -7.63 12.44 -3.73
C PRO A 94 -8.90 13.13 -3.20
N VAL A 95 -9.35 14.19 -3.86
CA VAL A 95 -10.56 14.95 -3.51
C VAL A 95 -11.54 14.95 -4.69
N ASN A 96 -12.80 15.08 -4.38
CA ASN A 96 -13.98 14.91 -5.23
C ASN A 96 -13.84 15.40 -6.68
N GLY A 97 -14.05 14.48 -7.64
CA GLY A 97 -14.38 14.78 -9.01
C GLY A 97 -13.31 15.48 -9.86
N PRO A 98 -12.06 15.01 -9.88
CA PRO A 98 -11.04 15.63 -10.73
C PRO A 98 -11.34 15.42 -12.23
N PRO A 99 -10.85 16.32 -13.12
CA PRO A 99 -10.96 16.12 -14.55
C PRO A 99 -10.35 14.79 -15.00
N LEU A 100 -11.01 14.06 -15.88
CA LEU A 100 -10.54 12.76 -16.43
C LEU A 100 -9.19 12.82 -17.18
N SER A 101 -8.66 14.02 -17.39
CA SER A 101 -7.33 14.21 -17.98
C SER A 101 -6.21 14.13 -16.96
N ASP A 102 -6.50 14.35 -15.69
CA ASP A 102 -5.51 14.52 -14.64
C ASP A 102 -5.10 13.18 -14.04
N VAL A 103 -4.04 13.17 -13.25
CA VAL A 103 -3.43 11.93 -12.76
C VAL A 103 -2.97 12.08 -11.31
N SER A 104 -2.89 10.96 -10.59
CA SER A 104 -2.32 10.93 -9.25
C SER A 104 -1.26 9.83 -9.06
N THR A 105 -1.15 8.92 -10.01
CA THR A 105 -0.37 7.68 -9.84
C THR A 105 0.55 7.42 -11.04
N VAL A 106 1.72 6.85 -10.78
CA VAL A 106 2.68 6.39 -11.79
C VAL A 106 2.95 4.90 -11.65
N ARG A 107 3.01 4.19 -12.78
CA ARG A 107 3.52 2.81 -12.85
C ARG A 107 4.39 2.65 -14.08
N PHE A 108 5.51 1.97 -13.91
CA PHE A 108 6.39 1.53 -14.99
C PHE A 108 6.58 0.02 -14.89
N GLU A 109 6.53 -0.68 -16.00
CA GLU A 109 6.90 -2.09 -16.05
C GLU A 109 8.41 -2.26 -16.24
N ASN A 110 9.01 -1.39 -17.04
CA ASN A 110 10.43 -1.37 -17.33
C ASN A 110 10.94 0.07 -17.47
N SER A 111 12.19 0.27 -17.87
CA SER A 111 12.78 1.61 -17.98
C SER A 111 12.19 2.50 -19.10
N SER A 112 11.37 1.92 -19.98
CA SER A 112 10.81 2.58 -21.17
C SER A 112 9.29 2.69 -21.12
N ASP A 113 8.62 1.61 -20.71
CA ASP A 113 7.16 1.49 -20.78
C ASP A 113 6.52 1.82 -19.43
N GLY A 114 5.66 2.83 -19.42
CA GLY A 114 5.02 3.29 -18.21
C GLY A 114 3.73 4.07 -18.44
N TRP A 115 3.04 4.34 -17.33
CA TRP A 115 1.73 4.98 -17.31
C TRP A 115 1.64 6.01 -16.19
N LEU A 116 0.94 7.11 -16.47
CA LEU A 116 0.36 8.01 -15.47
C LEU A 116 -1.15 7.79 -15.48
N PHE A 117 -1.75 7.65 -14.33
CA PHE A 117 -3.18 7.34 -14.26
C PHE A 117 -3.84 7.85 -12.97
N ASN A 118 -5.15 7.59 -12.84
CA ASN A 118 -6.04 7.93 -11.75
C ASN A 118 -6.33 9.45 -11.65
N PRO A 119 -7.44 9.91 -12.23
CA PRO A 119 -8.44 9.15 -13.01
C PRO A 119 -8.14 9.00 -14.51
N GLY A 120 -7.30 9.85 -15.08
CA GLY A 120 -6.91 9.80 -16.48
C GLY A 120 -5.99 8.62 -16.79
N LEU A 121 -5.66 8.42 -18.07
CA LEU A 121 -4.66 7.43 -18.47
C LEU A 121 -3.78 7.98 -19.57
N TRP A 122 -2.48 7.99 -19.31
CA TRP A 122 -1.44 8.36 -20.26
C TRP A 122 -0.38 7.28 -20.30
N ALA A 123 0.18 7.02 -21.47
CA ALA A 123 1.19 5.99 -21.66
C ALA A 123 2.44 6.56 -22.33
N THR A 124 3.59 5.98 -21.98
CA THR A 124 4.90 6.24 -22.60
C THR A 124 5.55 4.91 -22.98
N THR A 125 6.36 4.93 -24.04
CA THR A 125 7.20 3.80 -24.48
C THR A 125 8.67 4.18 -24.59
N ASN A 126 9.05 5.34 -24.07
CA ASN A 126 10.41 5.88 -24.15
C ASN A 126 10.87 6.52 -22.83
N GLY A 127 10.42 5.94 -21.70
CA GLY A 127 10.85 6.33 -20.36
C GLY A 127 10.38 7.70 -19.93
N GLY A 128 9.22 8.15 -20.43
CA GLY A 128 8.61 9.42 -20.07
C GLY A 128 9.03 10.59 -20.97
N VAL A 129 9.83 10.36 -22.03
CA VAL A 129 10.23 11.45 -22.94
C VAL A 129 9.04 11.97 -23.75
N ARG A 130 8.14 11.08 -24.14
CA ARG A 130 6.87 11.42 -24.79
C ARG A 130 5.72 10.63 -24.19
N TRP A 131 4.56 11.27 -24.12
CA TRP A 131 3.35 10.69 -23.57
C TRP A 131 2.21 10.81 -24.58
N HIS A 132 1.34 9.83 -24.62
CA HIS A 132 0.10 9.89 -25.36
C HIS A 132 -1.07 9.52 -24.44
N ARG A 133 -2.20 10.17 -24.63
CA ARG A 133 -3.41 9.91 -23.90
C ARG A 133 -4.02 8.57 -24.35
N VAL A 134 -4.43 7.76 -23.40
CA VAL A 134 -5.20 6.53 -23.62
C VAL A 134 -6.63 6.78 -23.17
N SER A 135 -7.60 6.44 -24.01
CA SER A 135 -9.02 6.57 -23.65
C SER A 135 -9.60 5.22 -23.30
N LEU A 136 -10.02 5.06 -22.05
CA LEU A 136 -10.83 3.93 -21.58
C LEU A 136 -12.17 4.46 -21.06
N PRO A 137 -13.25 3.64 -21.11
CA PRO A 137 -14.52 4.03 -20.53
C PRO A 137 -14.43 4.09 -18.99
N GLY A 138 -14.66 5.29 -18.44
CA GLY A 138 -14.62 5.54 -16.98
C GLY A 138 -13.30 6.10 -16.47
N GLU A 139 -13.17 6.17 -15.16
CA GLU A 139 -11.99 6.58 -14.42
C GLU A 139 -11.07 5.38 -14.18
N VAL A 140 -9.79 5.51 -14.48
CA VAL A 140 -8.82 4.44 -14.20
C VAL A 140 -8.42 4.52 -12.74
N ILE A 141 -8.80 3.52 -11.96
CA ILE A 141 -8.57 3.48 -10.50
C ILE A 141 -7.39 2.61 -10.07
N ALA A 142 -7.04 1.62 -10.88
CA ALA A 142 -5.88 0.76 -10.62
C ALA A 142 -5.21 0.35 -11.94
N LEU A 143 -3.89 0.17 -11.90
CA LEU A 143 -3.11 -0.32 -13.03
C LEU A 143 -1.94 -1.17 -12.51
N ALA A 144 -1.76 -2.33 -13.13
CA ALA A 144 -0.64 -3.22 -12.86
C ALA A 144 -0.11 -3.83 -14.16
N ALA A 145 1.21 -3.99 -14.26
CA ALA A 145 1.86 -4.55 -15.43
C ALA A 145 2.93 -5.57 -15.03
N SER A 146 2.98 -6.67 -15.75
CA SER A 146 4.00 -7.71 -15.60
C SER A 146 4.09 -8.56 -16.89
N ASP A 147 5.27 -9.02 -17.22
CA ASP A 147 5.55 -9.94 -18.34
C ASP A 147 4.95 -9.48 -19.68
N GLY A 148 5.12 -8.19 -19.98
CA GLY A 148 4.67 -7.60 -21.25
C GLY A 148 3.17 -7.42 -21.38
N VAL A 149 2.40 -7.54 -20.27
CA VAL A 149 0.96 -7.30 -20.24
C VAL A 149 0.63 -6.28 -19.17
N VAL A 150 -0.25 -5.34 -19.50
CA VAL A 150 -0.79 -4.34 -18.59
C VAL A 150 -2.29 -4.51 -18.41
N PHE A 151 -2.74 -4.33 -17.19
CA PHE A 151 -4.15 -4.33 -16.79
C PHE A 151 -4.53 -2.99 -16.22
N ALA A 152 -5.73 -2.52 -16.54
CA ALA A 152 -6.31 -1.31 -15.98
C ALA A 152 -7.74 -1.59 -15.51
N ALA A 153 -8.03 -1.26 -14.28
CA ALA A 153 -9.38 -1.26 -13.73
C ALA A 153 -10.00 0.13 -13.87
N THR A 154 -11.25 0.20 -14.32
CA THR A 154 -11.99 1.45 -14.44
C THR A 154 -13.28 1.42 -13.67
N GLU A 155 -13.69 2.57 -13.13
CA GLU A 155 -15.00 2.80 -12.53
C GLU A 155 -15.80 3.81 -13.35
N PRO A 156 -17.14 3.85 -13.20
CA PRO A 156 -17.95 4.91 -13.79
C PRO A 156 -17.52 6.29 -13.31
N VAL A 157 -17.57 7.26 -14.21
CA VAL A 157 -17.19 8.66 -13.89
C VAL A 157 -18.05 9.20 -12.76
N ASN A 158 -17.42 9.88 -11.80
CA ASN A 158 -18.07 10.56 -10.66
C ASN A 158 -18.98 9.63 -9.82
N GLY A 159 -18.57 8.38 -9.60
CA GLY A 159 -19.37 7.43 -8.81
C GLY A 159 -20.70 7.06 -9.46
N GLY A 160 -20.82 7.22 -10.77
CA GLY A 160 -22.02 6.88 -11.54
C GLY A 160 -22.44 5.41 -11.36
N THR A 161 -23.70 5.12 -11.63
CA THR A 161 -24.23 3.75 -11.55
C THR A 161 -23.62 2.88 -12.64
N GLY A 162 -22.83 1.90 -12.24
CA GLY A 162 -22.20 0.95 -13.14
C GLY A 162 -21.19 0.09 -12.42
N GLN A 163 -20.85 -1.03 -13.02
CA GLN A 163 -19.81 -1.90 -12.46
C GLN A 163 -18.45 -1.47 -12.98
N ALA A 164 -17.45 -1.50 -12.12
CA ALA A 164 -16.07 -1.38 -12.52
C ALA A 164 -15.72 -2.46 -13.57
N LYS A 165 -14.79 -2.15 -14.46
CA LYS A 165 -14.41 -3.01 -15.58
C LYS A 165 -12.91 -3.19 -15.61
N LEU A 166 -12.45 -4.37 -15.99
CA LEU A 166 -11.05 -4.67 -16.22
C LEU A 166 -10.73 -4.63 -17.72
N TYR A 167 -9.65 -3.97 -18.06
CA TYR A 167 -9.10 -3.91 -19.40
C TYR A 167 -7.68 -4.48 -19.41
N ARG A 168 -7.27 -5.02 -20.54
CA ARG A 168 -5.96 -5.62 -20.78
C ARG A 168 -5.37 -5.11 -22.08
N SER A 169 -4.07 -4.84 -22.09
CA SER A 169 -3.28 -4.51 -23.29
C SER A 169 -1.92 -5.20 -23.24
N ARG A 170 -1.25 -5.31 -24.37
CA ARG A 170 0.19 -5.58 -24.39
C ARG A 170 0.96 -4.30 -24.05
N VAL A 171 2.01 -4.43 -23.27
CA VAL A 171 2.94 -3.32 -23.00
C VAL A 171 3.52 -2.81 -24.33
N GLY A 172 3.78 -1.52 -24.42
CA GLY A 172 4.22 -0.88 -25.65
C GLY A 172 3.16 -0.68 -26.72
N THR A 173 1.89 -1.06 -26.46
CA THR A 173 0.77 -0.82 -27.38
C THR A 173 -0.37 -0.07 -26.70
N SER A 174 -1.28 0.50 -27.51
CA SER A 174 -2.49 1.17 -26.99
C SER A 174 -3.77 0.38 -27.36
N ARG A 175 -3.64 -0.93 -27.60
CA ARG A 175 -4.77 -1.79 -27.96
C ARG A 175 -5.34 -2.44 -26.71
N TRP A 176 -6.34 -1.81 -26.12
CA TRP A 176 -7.01 -2.30 -24.94
C TRP A 176 -8.22 -3.16 -25.27
N THR A 177 -8.35 -4.29 -24.64
CA THR A 177 -9.49 -5.18 -24.72
C THR A 177 -10.13 -5.36 -23.35
N ARG A 178 -11.47 -5.33 -23.30
CA ARG A 178 -12.18 -5.60 -22.06
C ARG A 178 -12.04 -7.07 -21.68
N VAL A 179 -11.74 -7.32 -20.41
CA VAL A 179 -11.75 -8.66 -19.80
C VAL A 179 -13.18 -8.94 -19.33
N ALA A 180 -13.79 -9.99 -19.87
CA ALA A 180 -15.15 -10.38 -19.50
C ALA A 180 -15.15 -11.27 -18.25
N GLY A 181 -16.24 -11.23 -17.46
CA GLY A 181 -16.49 -12.16 -16.35
C GLY A 181 -15.61 -11.98 -15.12
N VAL A 182 -14.77 -10.94 -15.09
CA VAL A 182 -13.96 -10.60 -13.93
C VAL A 182 -14.69 -9.58 -13.07
N ALA A 183 -14.71 -9.82 -11.78
CA ALA A 183 -15.28 -8.88 -10.81
C ALA A 183 -14.56 -7.54 -10.81
N PRO A 184 -15.27 -6.47 -10.48
CA PRO A 184 -14.67 -5.13 -10.39
C PRO A 184 -13.47 -5.11 -9.45
N ALA A 185 -12.41 -4.42 -9.87
CA ALA A 185 -11.13 -4.44 -9.18
C ALA A 185 -10.75 -3.06 -8.65
N ALA A 186 -11.09 -2.78 -7.40
CA ALA A 186 -10.36 -1.76 -6.66
C ALA A 186 -8.94 -2.24 -6.33
N ALA A 187 -8.75 -3.55 -6.08
CA ALA A 187 -7.45 -4.17 -5.88
C ALA A 187 -7.01 -4.93 -7.14
N LEU A 188 -5.79 -4.68 -7.57
CA LEU A 188 -5.17 -5.30 -8.75
C LEU A 188 -3.70 -5.52 -8.48
N THR A 189 -3.27 -6.78 -8.49
CA THR A 189 -1.86 -7.15 -8.34
C THR A 189 -1.43 -8.18 -9.35
N VAL A 190 -0.14 -8.22 -9.65
CA VAL A 190 0.47 -9.12 -10.64
C VAL A 190 1.77 -9.71 -10.09
N SER A 191 2.07 -10.93 -10.51
CA SER A 191 3.37 -11.56 -10.28
C SER A 191 3.65 -12.55 -11.42
N GLY A 192 4.61 -12.23 -12.28
CA GLY A 192 4.84 -12.98 -13.50
C GLY A 192 3.56 -12.99 -14.37
N HIS A 193 3.16 -14.15 -14.83
CA HIS A 193 1.92 -14.33 -15.59
C HIS A 193 0.65 -14.38 -14.72
N SER A 194 0.79 -14.38 -13.41
CA SER A 194 -0.36 -14.42 -12.49
C SER A 194 -0.90 -13.02 -12.20
N VAL A 195 -2.23 -12.93 -12.16
CA VAL A 195 -2.98 -11.67 -11.94
C VAL A 195 -4.10 -11.94 -10.93
N TRP A 196 -4.27 -11.07 -9.98
CA TRP A 196 -5.41 -11.07 -9.05
C TRP A 196 -6.14 -9.75 -9.19
N ALA A 197 -7.44 -9.83 -9.39
CA ALA A 197 -8.30 -8.68 -9.61
C ALA A 197 -9.55 -8.77 -8.75
N GLY A 198 -9.91 -7.65 -8.11
CA GLY A 198 -11.02 -7.57 -7.17
C GLY A 198 -10.60 -7.85 -5.73
N ILE A 199 -11.56 -7.72 -4.85
CA ILE A 199 -11.45 -7.98 -3.41
C ILE A 199 -12.42 -9.11 -3.02
N ALA A 200 -12.18 -9.76 -1.88
CA ALA A 200 -13.10 -10.76 -1.36
C ALA A 200 -14.50 -10.14 -1.10
N PRO A 201 -15.61 -10.86 -1.36
CA PRO A 201 -15.69 -12.24 -1.87
C PRO A 201 -15.68 -12.39 -3.40
N THR A 202 -15.44 -11.31 -4.15
CA THR A 202 -15.57 -11.28 -5.61
C THR A 202 -14.24 -11.39 -6.36
N MET A 203 -13.15 -11.69 -5.67
CA MET A 203 -11.82 -11.77 -6.25
C MET A 203 -11.72 -12.85 -7.33
N SER A 204 -11.00 -12.54 -8.40
CA SER A 204 -10.69 -13.45 -9.50
C SER A 204 -9.20 -13.53 -9.74
N ALA A 205 -8.70 -14.67 -10.19
CA ALA A 205 -7.30 -14.87 -10.55
C ALA A 205 -7.13 -15.47 -11.93
N SER A 206 -6.03 -15.13 -12.57
CA SER A 206 -5.54 -15.70 -13.81
C SER A 206 -4.08 -16.14 -13.61
N ALA A 207 -3.68 -17.27 -14.19
CA ALA A 207 -2.30 -17.75 -14.18
C ALA A 207 -1.62 -17.65 -15.55
N ASP A 208 -2.27 -17.05 -16.55
CA ASP A 208 -1.85 -17.01 -17.95
C ASP A 208 -1.94 -15.61 -18.58
N SER A 209 -1.57 -14.60 -17.81
CA SER A 209 -1.62 -13.19 -18.21
C SER A 209 -3.02 -12.72 -18.62
N GLY A 210 -4.04 -13.17 -17.90
CA GLY A 210 -5.43 -12.75 -18.10
C GLY A 210 -6.12 -13.33 -19.32
N ARG A 211 -5.68 -14.49 -19.83
CA ARG A 211 -6.38 -15.21 -20.91
C ARG A 211 -7.56 -16.02 -20.37
N HIS A 212 -7.34 -16.71 -19.25
CA HIS A 212 -8.38 -17.44 -18.53
C HIS A 212 -8.45 -16.95 -17.08
N TRP A 213 -9.67 -16.89 -16.53
CA TRP A 213 -9.93 -16.38 -15.20
C TRP A 213 -10.76 -17.38 -14.39
N SER A 214 -10.44 -17.48 -13.13
CA SER A 214 -11.18 -18.27 -12.15
C SER A 214 -11.58 -17.38 -10.97
N LYS A 215 -12.83 -17.52 -10.52
CA LYS A 215 -13.25 -16.90 -9.25
C LYS A 215 -12.57 -17.62 -8.09
N LEU A 216 -12.11 -16.86 -7.11
CA LEU A 216 -11.55 -17.39 -5.88
C LEU A 216 -12.66 -17.54 -4.83
N SER A 217 -12.72 -18.71 -4.19
CA SER A 217 -13.73 -19.02 -3.16
C SER A 217 -13.22 -18.61 -1.79
N PHE A 218 -13.01 -17.32 -1.59
CA PHE A 218 -12.61 -16.77 -0.30
C PHE A 218 -13.54 -15.63 0.11
N SER A 219 -13.95 -15.63 1.36
CA SER A 219 -14.66 -14.52 2.00
C SER A 219 -13.97 -14.18 3.31
N CYS A 220 -13.89 -12.91 3.61
CA CYS A 220 -13.46 -12.44 4.91
C CYS A 220 -14.41 -12.94 6.01
N PRO A 221 -13.93 -13.10 7.26
CA PRO A 221 -14.78 -13.50 8.39
C PRO A 221 -15.89 -12.45 8.63
N PRO A 222 -17.05 -12.86 9.21
CA PRO A 222 -18.17 -11.94 9.43
C PRO A 222 -17.87 -10.71 10.30
N ASN A 223 -16.91 -10.81 11.20
CA ASN A 223 -16.46 -9.69 12.05
C ASN A 223 -15.46 -8.77 11.35
N LEU A 224 -14.91 -9.16 10.19
CA LEU A 224 -14.01 -8.39 9.35
C LEU A 224 -14.47 -8.52 7.88
N PRO A 225 -15.64 -7.96 7.52
CA PRO A 225 -16.34 -8.31 6.27
C PRO A 225 -15.64 -7.83 5.00
N ASP A 226 -14.73 -6.86 5.11
CA ASP A 226 -14.16 -6.19 3.96
C ASP A 226 -12.67 -6.56 3.79
N ALA A 227 -12.29 -6.87 2.55
CA ALA A 227 -10.90 -6.91 2.13
C ALA A 227 -10.54 -5.57 1.49
N THR A 228 -9.37 -5.02 1.80
CA THR A 228 -8.96 -3.71 1.25
C THR A 228 -7.87 -3.83 0.20
N ALA A 229 -6.96 -4.79 0.32
CA ALA A 229 -5.82 -4.90 -0.57
C ALA A 229 -5.34 -6.36 -0.74
N VAL A 230 -4.62 -6.59 -1.83
CA VAL A 230 -3.99 -7.88 -2.16
C VAL A 230 -2.56 -7.66 -2.62
N ALA A 231 -1.64 -8.50 -2.18
CA ALA A 231 -0.24 -8.49 -2.60
C ALA A 231 0.24 -9.90 -2.94
N ALA A 232 1.25 -9.99 -3.82
CA ALA A 232 1.85 -11.26 -4.19
C ALA A 232 3.39 -11.17 -4.16
N ALA A 233 4.03 -12.14 -3.51
CA ALA A 233 5.48 -12.32 -3.56
C ALA A 233 5.91 -13.20 -4.74
N SER A 234 5.01 -14.08 -5.19
CA SER A 234 5.22 -15.00 -6.31
C SER A 234 3.88 -15.40 -6.93
N PRO A 235 3.85 -16.15 -8.03
CA PRO A 235 2.62 -16.71 -8.58
C PRO A 235 1.84 -17.61 -7.61
N SER A 236 2.48 -18.18 -6.60
CA SER A 236 1.85 -19.02 -5.58
C SER A 236 1.57 -18.27 -4.27
N ASP A 237 2.42 -17.32 -3.91
CA ASP A 237 2.41 -16.70 -2.59
C ASP A 237 1.69 -15.36 -2.61
N VAL A 238 0.50 -15.35 -2.04
CA VAL A 238 -0.43 -14.21 -2.05
C VAL A 238 -0.86 -13.90 -0.62
N ALA A 239 -0.98 -12.62 -0.30
CA ALA A 239 -1.55 -12.16 0.95
C ALA A 239 -2.67 -11.15 0.67
N LEU A 240 -3.67 -11.17 1.51
CA LEU A 240 -4.73 -10.15 1.57
C LEU A 240 -5.04 -9.82 3.03
N ASP A 241 -5.59 -8.65 3.24
CA ASP A 241 -6.11 -8.24 4.53
C ASP A 241 -7.64 -8.26 4.55
N CYS A 242 -8.20 -8.63 5.70
CA CYS A 242 -9.59 -8.45 6.03
C CYS A 242 -9.72 -7.45 7.18
N THR A 243 -10.67 -6.54 7.11
CA THR A 243 -10.86 -5.46 8.05
C THR A 243 -12.34 -5.16 8.28
N ASN A 244 -12.63 -4.41 9.31
CA ASN A 244 -13.95 -3.84 9.55
C ASN A 244 -13.85 -2.30 9.58
N PRO A 245 -14.09 -1.61 8.47
CA PRO A 245 -14.04 -0.15 8.43
C PRO A 245 -15.20 0.51 9.19
N SER A 246 -16.23 -0.25 9.55
CA SER A 246 -17.40 0.20 10.31
C SER A 246 -17.22 0.00 11.83
N ASP A 247 -16.03 -0.35 12.30
CA ASP A 247 -15.75 -0.44 13.73
C ASP A 247 -16.02 0.91 14.39
N PRO A 248 -16.85 0.97 15.44
CA PRO A 248 -17.24 2.22 16.07
C PRO A 248 -16.14 2.87 16.91
N VAL A 249 -14.99 2.22 17.09
CA VAL A 249 -13.87 2.77 17.86
C VAL A 249 -13.02 3.65 16.96
N PRO A 250 -13.07 4.98 17.07
CA PRO A 250 -12.27 5.86 16.25
C PRO A 250 -10.77 5.57 16.41
N GLY A 251 -10.09 5.40 15.29
CA GLY A 251 -8.65 5.17 15.29
C GLY A 251 -8.23 3.73 15.56
N SER A 252 -9.17 2.84 15.77
CA SER A 252 -8.95 1.39 15.86
C SER A 252 -9.64 0.70 14.68
N GLY A 253 -8.92 -0.14 13.98
CA GLY A 253 -9.46 -0.94 12.89
C GLY A 253 -8.96 -2.37 13.03
N PRO A 254 -9.78 -3.29 13.59
CA PRO A 254 -9.42 -4.69 13.66
C PRO A 254 -9.13 -5.21 12.24
N LYS A 255 -8.01 -5.90 12.10
CA LYS A 255 -7.54 -6.41 10.83
C LYS A 255 -6.85 -7.75 10.97
N SER A 256 -7.01 -8.58 9.97
CA SER A 256 -6.38 -9.89 9.89
C SER A 256 -5.78 -10.09 8.52
N VAL A 257 -4.61 -10.69 8.47
CA VAL A 257 -3.95 -11.04 7.21
C VAL A 257 -4.12 -12.53 6.95
N PHE A 258 -4.54 -12.83 5.73
CA PHE A 258 -4.69 -14.18 5.20
C PHE A 258 -3.65 -14.42 4.12
N THR A 259 -3.06 -15.60 4.10
CA THR A 259 -2.05 -15.98 3.11
C THR A 259 -2.46 -17.23 2.35
N SER A 260 -1.99 -17.32 1.14
CA SER A 260 -2.11 -18.47 0.23
C SER A 260 -0.74 -18.84 -0.29
N ALA A 261 -0.45 -20.13 -0.40
CA ALA A 261 0.74 -20.70 -1.04
C ALA A 261 0.39 -21.42 -2.36
N ASN A 262 -0.81 -21.23 -2.88
CA ASN A 262 -1.29 -21.90 -4.11
C ASN A 262 -2.03 -20.94 -5.07
N GLY A 263 -1.63 -19.67 -5.08
CA GLY A 263 -2.14 -18.65 -6.00
C GLY A 263 -3.54 -18.18 -5.65
N GLY A 264 -3.96 -18.27 -4.40
CA GLY A 264 -5.27 -17.82 -3.92
C GLY A 264 -6.36 -18.87 -3.99
N ARG A 265 -6.06 -20.14 -4.33
CA ARG A 265 -7.08 -21.20 -4.33
C ARG A 265 -7.57 -21.52 -2.91
N THR A 266 -6.69 -21.42 -1.94
CA THR A 266 -7.04 -21.50 -0.51
C THR A 266 -6.28 -20.41 0.24
N PHE A 267 -6.95 -19.81 1.20
CA PHE A 267 -6.36 -18.84 2.13
C PHE A 267 -6.47 -19.36 3.57
N HIS A 268 -5.48 -19.06 4.35
CA HIS A 268 -5.43 -19.38 5.79
C HIS A 268 -5.12 -18.12 6.58
N LEU A 269 -5.72 -17.98 7.74
CA LEU A 269 -5.38 -16.91 8.67
C LEU A 269 -3.88 -17.01 9.00
N ALA A 270 -3.14 -15.99 8.70
CA ALA A 270 -1.72 -15.90 9.04
C ALA A 270 -1.53 -15.21 10.41
N GLY A 271 -2.25 -14.12 10.67
CA GLY A 271 -2.19 -13.44 11.95
C GLY A 271 -2.90 -12.09 11.95
N HIS A 272 -2.72 -11.38 13.05
CA HIS A 272 -3.35 -10.09 13.31
C HIS A 272 -2.29 -9.02 13.50
N PRO A 273 -2.12 -8.07 12.55
CA PRO A 273 -1.43 -6.81 12.82
C PRO A 273 -2.14 -6.06 13.95
N GLY A 274 -1.45 -5.19 14.64
CA GLY A 274 -2.07 -4.41 15.72
C GLY A 274 -3.33 -3.65 15.26
N ASP A 275 -4.28 -3.42 16.16
CA ASP A 275 -5.57 -2.79 15.84
C ASP A 275 -5.49 -1.29 15.57
N THR A 276 -4.37 -0.64 15.87
CA THR A 276 -4.22 0.80 15.68
C THR A 276 -4.24 1.15 14.19
N GLY A 277 -5.09 2.10 13.83
CA GLY A 277 -5.31 2.59 12.49
C GLY A 277 -6.13 1.65 11.59
N ASN A 278 -6.80 2.23 10.61
CA ASN A 278 -7.51 1.49 9.57
C ASN A 278 -6.52 0.95 8.54
N ALA A 279 -6.70 -0.29 8.10
CA ALA A 279 -5.87 -0.93 7.10
C ALA A 279 -5.87 -0.16 5.77
N GLY A 280 -4.73 -0.16 5.08
CA GLY A 280 -4.54 0.50 3.80
C GLY A 280 -3.85 -0.40 2.78
N LEU A 281 -2.58 -0.12 2.50
CA LEU A 281 -1.81 -0.85 1.49
C LEU A 281 -1.16 -2.09 2.10
N ILE A 282 -1.16 -3.21 1.36
CA ILE A 282 -0.38 -4.40 1.68
C ILE A 282 0.68 -4.64 0.59
N ALA A 283 1.88 -5.05 0.97
CA ALA A 283 2.93 -5.39 0.02
C ALA A 283 3.78 -6.56 0.51
N MET A 284 4.25 -7.36 -0.44
CA MET A 284 5.17 -8.47 -0.25
C MET A 284 6.39 -8.29 -1.17
N PRO A 285 7.63 -8.49 -0.67
CA PRO A 285 8.80 -8.46 -1.54
C PRO A 285 8.80 -9.62 -2.54
N PRO A 286 9.12 -9.39 -3.81
CA PRO A 286 9.22 -10.46 -4.82
C PRO A 286 10.18 -11.56 -4.37
N GLY A 287 9.71 -12.81 -4.40
CA GLY A 287 10.49 -14.00 -4.01
C GLY A 287 10.75 -14.15 -2.51
N ASN A 288 10.14 -13.32 -1.67
CA ASN A 288 10.28 -13.41 -0.21
C ASN A 288 8.90 -13.42 0.49
N PRO A 289 8.18 -14.54 0.47
CA PRO A 289 6.84 -14.63 1.04
C PRO A 289 6.80 -14.57 2.57
N GLN A 290 7.93 -14.66 3.25
CA GLN A 290 7.98 -14.51 4.70
C GLN A 290 7.72 -13.08 5.15
N VAL A 291 8.04 -12.09 4.29
CA VAL A 291 7.84 -10.69 4.63
C VAL A 291 6.51 -10.17 4.08
N ILE A 292 5.72 -9.61 4.98
CA ILE A 292 4.50 -8.89 4.65
C ILE A 292 4.55 -7.53 5.33
N THR A 293 4.23 -6.47 4.62
CA THR A 293 4.09 -5.12 5.18
C THR A 293 2.67 -4.62 4.94
N LEU A 294 2.09 -3.98 5.94
CA LEU A 294 0.75 -3.41 5.91
C LEU A 294 0.78 -1.98 6.45
N THR A 295 0.23 -1.04 5.71
CA THR A 295 0.02 0.32 6.21
C THR A 295 -1.31 0.43 6.94
N ALA A 296 -1.37 1.30 7.94
CA ALA A 296 -2.61 1.69 8.58
C ALA A 296 -2.57 3.18 8.91
N THR A 297 -3.75 3.81 9.02
CA THR A 297 -3.87 5.25 9.21
C THR A 297 -4.99 5.58 10.19
N SER A 298 -4.70 6.48 11.15
CA SER A 298 -5.67 6.98 12.11
C SER A 298 -5.13 8.21 12.84
N GLY A 299 -5.27 9.38 12.27
CA GLY A 299 -4.63 10.59 12.81
C GLY A 299 -3.10 10.53 12.79
N ALA A 300 -2.54 9.34 12.60
CA ALA A 300 -1.14 9.02 12.42
C ALA A 300 -0.98 7.90 11.38
N GLY A 301 0.22 7.71 10.84
CA GLY A 301 0.54 6.64 9.91
C GLY A 301 1.32 5.52 10.60
N TYR A 302 0.92 4.29 10.37
CA TYR A 302 1.53 3.10 10.93
C TYR A 302 1.95 2.16 9.81
N LEU A 303 3.15 1.60 9.90
CA LEU A 303 3.60 0.52 9.03
C LEU A 303 3.88 -0.72 9.88
N TYR A 304 3.06 -1.71 9.72
CA TYR A 304 3.24 -3.03 10.33
C TYR A 304 4.06 -3.93 9.42
N ARG A 305 4.85 -4.81 10.04
CA ARG A 305 5.67 -5.78 9.33
C ARG A 305 5.63 -7.14 10.04
N SER A 306 5.49 -8.18 9.25
CA SER A 306 5.80 -9.55 9.62
C SER A 306 7.05 -10.02 8.87
N ALA A 307 7.81 -10.93 9.47
CA ALA A 307 8.98 -11.58 8.89
C ALA A 307 8.87 -13.13 8.88
N ASP A 308 7.70 -13.65 9.21
CA ASP A 308 7.42 -15.07 9.41
C ASP A 308 6.10 -15.50 8.76
N SER A 309 5.80 -14.92 7.58
CA SER A 309 4.60 -15.17 6.78
C SER A 309 3.30 -14.75 7.48
N GLY A 310 3.35 -13.71 8.32
CA GLY A 310 2.19 -13.13 8.98
C GLY A 310 1.88 -13.69 10.37
N LYS A 311 2.69 -14.62 10.91
CA LYS A 311 2.44 -15.23 12.23
C LYS A 311 2.65 -14.25 13.37
N THR A 312 3.71 -13.45 13.29
CA THR A 312 3.98 -12.38 14.24
C THR A 312 4.12 -11.03 13.53
N TRP A 313 3.69 -9.97 14.20
CA TRP A 313 3.67 -8.63 13.66
C TRP A 313 4.33 -7.63 14.60
N GLY A 314 5.08 -6.71 14.04
CA GLY A 314 5.65 -5.58 14.74
C GLY A 314 5.42 -4.28 13.97
N MET A 315 5.46 -3.15 14.67
CA MET A 315 5.43 -1.84 14.06
C MET A 315 6.84 -1.50 13.54
N ALA A 316 6.99 -1.42 12.22
CA ALA A 316 8.28 -1.13 11.58
C ALA A 316 8.58 0.37 11.56
N THR A 317 7.55 1.22 11.46
CA THR A 317 7.69 2.68 11.54
C THR A 317 6.36 3.33 11.90
N TYR A 318 6.44 4.53 12.44
CA TYR A 318 5.33 5.35 12.87
C TYR A 318 5.56 6.80 12.43
N PHE A 319 4.51 7.47 12.01
CA PHE A 319 4.51 8.87 11.61
C PHE A 319 3.43 9.62 12.36
N ASP A 320 3.81 10.64 13.11
CA ASP A 320 2.89 11.50 13.83
C ASP A 320 2.26 12.56 12.92
N GLY A 321 1.09 13.10 13.29
CA GLY A 321 0.50 14.29 12.65
C GLY A 321 -0.28 14.05 11.36
N GLY A 322 -1.19 13.07 11.32
CA GLY A 322 -2.16 12.95 10.23
C GLY A 322 -1.57 12.41 8.93
N VAL A 323 -0.62 11.49 9.03
CA VAL A 323 0.09 10.90 7.90
C VAL A 323 -0.66 9.70 7.34
N GLY A 324 -0.79 9.65 6.01
CA GLY A 324 -1.24 8.49 5.27
C GLY A 324 -0.21 8.01 4.26
N PHE A 325 -0.56 6.97 3.52
CA PHE A 325 0.32 6.32 2.55
C PHE A 325 -0.37 6.27 1.19
N ARG A 326 0.39 6.51 0.13
CA ARG A 326 -0.11 6.46 -1.26
C ARG A 326 0.43 5.31 -2.06
N ASP A 327 1.69 4.95 -1.82
CA ASP A 327 2.34 3.84 -2.46
C ASP A 327 3.16 3.06 -1.44
N LEU A 328 3.13 1.74 -1.57
CA LEU A 328 3.99 0.80 -0.88
C LEU A 328 4.27 -0.36 -1.84
N ALA A 329 5.51 -0.53 -2.24
CA ALA A 329 5.90 -1.59 -3.17
C ALA A 329 7.35 -2.03 -2.96
N TYR A 330 7.66 -3.25 -3.36
CA TYR A 330 9.01 -3.79 -3.36
C TYR A 330 9.51 -3.99 -4.79
N ALA A 331 10.73 -3.55 -5.06
CA ALA A 331 11.43 -3.73 -6.33
C ALA A 331 12.36 -4.95 -6.32
N SER A 332 12.57 -5.57 -5.17
CA SER A 332 13.34 -6.81 -5.00
C SER A 332 13.00 -7.48 -3.66
N ALA A 333 13.58 -8.64 -3.38
CA ALA A 333 13.39 -9.37 -2.12
C ALA A 333 13.73 -8.55 -0.87
N THR A 334 14.52 -7.49 -0.98
CA THR A 334 14.97 -6.67 0.16
C THR A 334 14.70 -5.18 0.00
N THR A 335 14.57 -4.67 -1.23
CA THR A 335 14.44 -3.25 -1.51
C THR A 335 12.99 -2.88 -1.79
N GLY A 336 12.45 -1.97 -1.01
CA GLY A 336 11.11 -1.42 -1.16
C GLY A 336 11.07 0.09 -1.08
N TYR A 337 9.97 0.66 -1.51
CA TYR A 337 9.72 2.10 -1.54
C TYR A 337 8.30 2.38 -1.06
N MET A 338 8.14 3.51 -0.40
CA MET A 338 6.88 3.98 0.16
C MET A 338 6.78 5.50 -0.02
N VAL A 339 5.62 5.97 -0.45
CA VAL A 339 5.29 7.39 -0.45
C VAL A 339 4.32 7.65 0.69
N HIS A 340 4.70 8.52 1.61
CA HIS A 340 3.83 8.98 2.68
C HIS A 340 3.45 10.44 2.47
N TYR A 341 2.29 10.81 2.97
CA TYR A 341 1.82 12.19 2.97
C TYR A 341 1.42 12.59 4.39
N GLY A 342 1.52 13.88 4.70
CA GLY A 342 1.08 14.43 5.98
C GLY A 342 0.86 15.92 5.86
N GLY A 343 0.15 16.52 6.81
CA GLY A 343 -0.19 17.92 6.83
C GLY A 343 -1.67 18.19 6.55
N SER A 344 -2.01 19.43 6.23
CA SER A 344 -3.39 19.87 6.04
C SER A 344 -4.15 19.02 5.01
N PRO A 345 -5.38 18.60 5.31
CA PRO A 345 -6.20 17.79 4.39
C PRO A 345 -6.54 18.49 3.07
N ALA A 346 -6.31 19.79 2.96
CA ALA A 346 -6.64 20.54 1.75
C ALA A 346 -5.63 20.34 0.61
N ILE A 347 -4.35 20.07 0.89
CA ILE A 347 -3.30 19.86 -0.13
C ILE A 347 -2.32 18.79 0.37
N ALA A 348 -2.81 17.54 0.47
CA ALA A 348 -1.99 16.43 0.94
C ALA A 348 -1.16 15.81 -0.20
N TYR A 349 -0.18 16.55 -0.73
CA TYR A 349 0.87 15.94 -1.54
C TYR A 349 1.89 15.26 -0.64
N GLY A 350 2.49 14.18 -1.15
CA GLY A 350 3.41 13.36 -0.39
C GLY A 350 4.57 14.17 0.18
N GLN A 351 4.82 14.01 1.47
CA GLN A 351 5.94 14.68 2.13
C GLN A 351 7.28 14.00 1.86
N GLY A 352 7.28 12.76 1.38
CA GLY A 352 8.53 12.11 1.10
C GLY A 352 8.44 10.72 0.50
N LEU A 353 9.49 10.38 -0.22
CA LEU A 353 9.79 9.03 -0.64
C LEU A 353 10.67 8.38 0.42
N MET A 354 10.26 7.22 0.89
CA MET A 354 11.07 6.37 1.76
C MET A 354 11.54 5.12 1.04
N LYS A 355 12.69 4.61 1.47
CA LYS A 355 13.29 3.38 0.98
C LYS A 355 13.66 2.45 2.12
N THR A 356 13.43 1.17 1.93
CA THR A 356 14.07 0.09 2.70
C THR A 356 15.08 -0.66 1.82
N ALA A 357 16.11 -1.20 2.43
CA ALA A 357 17.04 -2.18 1.86
C ALA A 357 17.10 -3.45 2.71
N SER A 358 16.22 -3.58 3.69
CA SER A 358 16.17 -4.64 4.70
C SER A 358 14.79 -5.33 4.72
N ALA A 359 14.16 -5.45 3.56
CA ALA A 359 12.82 -6.04 3.45
C ALA A 359 11.82 -5.44 4.45
N GLY A 360 11.79 -4.11 4.54
CA GLY A 360 10.84 -3.38 5.39
C GLY A 360 11.20 -3.28 6.88
N ALA A 361 12.34 -3.83 7.33
CA ALA A 361 12.73 -3.74 8.74
C ALA A 361 13.15 -2.31 9.14
N ASN A 362 13.79 -1.59 8.23
CA ASN A 362 14.20 -0.20 8.44
C ASN A 362 13.86 0.63 7.20
N TRP A 363 13.38 1.84 7.43
CA TRP A 363 13.02 2.79 6.37
C TRP A 363 13.78 4.09 6.55
N ARG A 364 14.18 4.71 5.46
CA ARG A 364 14.83 6.02 5.45
C ARG A 364 14.25 6.90 4.34
N THR A 365 14.14 8.18 4.61
CA THR A 365 13.74 9.18 3.60
C THR A 365 14.82 9.31 2.52
N ILE A 366 14.38 9.44 1.27
CA ILE A 366 15.23 9.76 0.12
C ILE A 366 14.86 11.15 -0.35
N PRO A 367 15.80 12.12 -0.30
CA PRO A 367 15.54 13.45 -0.84
C PRO A 367 15.41 13.42 -2.36
N ILE A 368 14.45 14.18 -2.88
CA ILE A 368 14.24 14.40 -4.32
C ILE A 368 14.34 15.92 -4.56
N PRO A 369 15.32 16.40 -5.33
CA PRO A 369 15.52 17.83 -5.59
C PRO A 369 14.51 18.45 -6.57
#